data_2e561100887df69a6c2f033189647f54
#
_entry.id   2e561100887df69a6c2f033189647f54
#
_cell.length_a   1.000
_cell.length_b   1.000
_cell.length_c   1.000
_cell.angle_alpha   90.00
_cell.angle_beta   90.00
_cell.angle_gamma   90.00
#
_symmetry.space_group_name_H-M   'P 1'
#
loop_
_entity.id
_entity.type
_entity.pdbx_description
1 polymer ?
#
loop_
_entity_poly.entity_id
_entity_poly.type
_entity_poly.pdbx_seq_one_letter_code
_entity_poly.pdbx_strand_id
1 'polypeptide(L)'
;MTRELPLKYGCNPNQPDARIRFNGEGDSPLRVVNGNPSFINALDGLRGWELVRDLKAATDRPAAASFKHVSPAGAAVAGAGAEAGAGALTDDFCRANFYPLPADHDYSPIAAAYAKARSSDRGASFGDFIAVSETVDASLAALIKPEVSDGIIAPAYDDDARDILAAKKAGKYVMLQIDPAYAPTPGSVESRTCFGLTLEQTFNDATIDASLLNNVVTEQKDLPPDAIESLLVATATLKHTQSNSIAVAMNGQAIGVGAGQQSRIACTRLACDKADRFMLKQHPKSLALIDLFKDGVKRPDKVNAVDQFVRYHEFDEIERGGLLGLLREPPKAITPDEAEDWCANFGGGQLALSSDAFIPFRDNLDRAARSGVKYVVHAGGSARDDLVTLAANEHGMVMALSGLRLFLH
;
A
#
# COMPACT_ATOMS: atom_id res chain seq x y z
N MET A 1 -29.92 -6.70 -12.76
CA MET A 1 -28.80 -5.82 -13.18
C MET A 1 -28.15 -6.40 -14.42
N THR A 2 -27.54 -5.56 -15.27
CA THR A 2 -26.90 -6.02 -16.52
C THR A 2 -25.66 -6.84 -16.23
N ARG A 3 -25.52 -8.03 -16.84
CA ARG A 3 -24.31 -8.88 -16.75
C ARG A 3 -23.09 -8.31 -17.50
N GLU A 4 -23.29 -7.25 -18.26
CA GLU A 4 -22.22 -6.55 -18.97
C GLU A 4 -22.23 -5.06 -18.60
N LEU A 5 -21.04 -4.51 -18.32
CA LEU A 5 -20.80 -3.10 -18.04
C LEU A 5 -19.83 -2.57 -19.10
N PRO A 6 -20.25 -1.65 -19.99
CA PRO A 6 -19.33 -1.01 -20.92
C PRO A 6 -18.34 -0.13 -20.16
N LEU A 7 -17.09 -0.15 -20.60
CA LEU A 7 -16.02 0.69 -20.08
C LEU A 7 -15.73 1.82 -21.06
N LYS A 8 -15.16 2.90 -20.54
CA LYS A 8 -14.86 4.09 -21.35
C LYS A 8 -13.89 3.80 -22.50
N TYR A 9 -12.89 2.95 -22.26
CA TYR A 9 -11.89 2.44 -23.20
C TYR A 9 -11.10 1.29 -22.53
N GLY A 10 -10.29 0.55 -23.31
CA GLY A 10 -9.36 -0.47 -22.83
C GLY A 10 -8.13 0.13 -22.12
N CYS A 11 -7.04 -0.63 -22.04
CA CYS A 11 -5.79 -0.12 -21.47
C CYS A 11 -5.19 1.02 -22.29
N ASN A 12 -5.34 0.95 -23.61
CA ASN A 12 -4.77 1.92 -24.54
C ASN A 12 -5.84 2.46 -25.49
N PRO A 13 -5.66 3.69 -26.06
CA PRO A 13 -6.63 4.29 -26.98
C PRO A 13 -6.91 3.44 -28.23
N ASN A 14 -5.97 2.61 -28.67
CA ASN A 14 -6.12 1.68 -29.80
C ASN A 14 -6.84 0.36 -29.43
N GLN A 15 -7.34 0.25 -28.20
CA GLN A 15 -8.12 -0.89 -27.69
C GLN A 15 -9.55 -0.40 -27.34
N PRO A 16 -10.40 -0.13 -28.33
CA PRO A 16 -11.79 0.29 -28.11
C PRO A 16 -12.66 -0.87 -27.60
N ASP A 17 -13.93 -0.62 -27.35
CA ASP A 17 -14.98 -1.61 -27.05
C ASP A 17 -14.69 -2.46 -25.79
N ALA A 18 -14.10 -1.85 -24.78
CA ALA A 18 -13.82 -2.49 -23.50
C ALA A 18 -15.11 -2.66 -22.66
N ARG A 19 -15.18 -3.77 -21.94
CA ARG A 19 -16.31 -4.10 -21.05
C ARG A 19 -15.90 -5.01 -19.89
N ILE A 20 -16.66 -4.95 -18.80
CA ILE A 20 -16.68 -5.98 -17.78
C ILE A 20 -17.83 -6.93 -18.11
N ARG A 21 -17.58 -8.23 -18.03
CA ARG A 21 -18.61 -9.25 -18.10
C ARG A 21 -18.61 -10.07 -16.81
N PHE A 22 -19.78 -10.19 -16.18
CA PHE A 22 -19.96 -11.08 -15.05
C PHE A 22 -20.36 -12.47 -15.51
N ASN A 23 -19.52 -13.47 -15.21
CA ASN A 23 -19.71 -14.84 -15.64
C ASN A 23 -20.34 -15.73 -14.54
N GLY A 24 -20.57 -15.17 -13.34
CA GLY A 24 -21.23 -15.89 -12.24
C GLY A 24 -22.74 -16.03 -12.40
N GLU A 25 -23.38 -16.66 -11.43
CA GLU A 25 -24.84 -16.76 -11.37
C GLU A 25 -25.45 -15.52 -10.70
N GLY A 26 -26.69 -15.18 -11.08
CA GLY A 26 -27.41 -14.04 -10.52
C GLY A 26 -27.00 -12.68 -11.10
N ASP A 27 -27.16 -11.64 -10.30
CA ASP A 27 -26.80 -10.25 -10.63
C ASP A 27 -25.30 -10.00 -10.44
N SER A 28 -24.75 -9.06 -11.21
CA SER A 28 -23.36 -8.63 -11.03
C SER A 28 -23.13 -8.03 -9.64
N PRO A 29 -22.09 -8.46 -8.91
CA PRO A 29 -21.75 -7.86 -7.61
C PRO A 29 -21.24 -6.42 -7.71
N LEU A 30 -20.89 -5.96 -8.91
CA LEU A 30 -20.32 -4.64 -9.16
C LEU A 30 -21.34 -3.72 -9.84
N ARG A 31 -21.46 -2.49 -9.33
CA ARG A 31 -22.20 -1.40 -10.00
C ARG A 31 -21.39 -0.10 -9.99
N VAL A 32 -21.62 0.73 -11.01
CA VAL A 32 -21.11 2.10 -11.06
C VAL A 32 -22.11 3.02 -10.36
N VAL A 33 -21.64 3.72 -9.33
CA VAL A 33 -22.44 4.72 -8.60
C VAL A 33 -22.30 6.10 -9.26
N ASN A 34 -21.07 6.44 -9.73
CA ASN A 34 -20.78 7.70 -10.42
C ASN A 34 -19.62 7.53 -11.41
N GLY A 35 -19.58 8.39 -12.40
CA GLY A 35 -18.51 8.43 -13.41
C GLY A 35 -18.59 7.31 -14.45
N ASN A 36 -17.51 7.16 -15.23
CA ASN A 36 -17.41 6.14 -16.27
C ASN A 36 -15.99 5.51 -16.19
N PRO A 37 -15.85 4.29 -15.63
CA PRO A 37 -14.58 3.65 -15.43
C PRO A 37 -13.90 3.24 -16.75
N SER A 38 -12.58 3.37 -16.81
CA SER A 38 -11.74 2.72 -17.82
C SER A 38 -11.42 1.28 -17.44
N PHE A 39 -10.80 0.53 -18.34
CA PHE A 39 -10.32 -0.83 -18.07
C PHE A 39 -9.34 -0.88 -16.89
N ILE A 40 -8.40 0.06 -16.84
CA ILE A 40 -7.43 0.16 -15.71
C ILE A 40 -8.13 0.52 -14.40
N ASN A 41 -9.10 1.45 -14.42
CA ASN A 41 -9.87 1.75 -13.22
C ASN A 41 -10.61 0.52 -12.66
N ALA A 42 -11.15 -0.31 -13.56
CA ALA A 42 -11.83 -1.54 -13.18
C ALA A 42 -10.86 -2.57 -12.57
N LEU A 43 -9.68 -2.75 -13.19
CA LEU A 43 -8.64 -3.66 -12.68
C LEU A 43 -8.12 -3.21 -11.31
N ASP A 44 -7.73 -1.92 -11.19
CA ASP A 44 -7.22 -1.38 -9.93
C ASP A 44 -8.28 -1.46 -8.83
N GLY A 45 -9.54 -1.13 -9.15
CA GLY A 45 -10.64 -1.22 -8.20
C GLY A 45 -10.90 -2.64 -7.71
N LEU A 46 -11.03 -3.60 -8.62
CA LEU A 46 -11.33 -4.99 -8.25
C LEU A 46 -10.17 -5.65 -7.49
N ARG A 47 -8.92 -5.46 -7.92
CA ARG A 47 -7.75 -5.96 -7.19
C ARG A 47 -7.57 -5.27 -5.85
N GLY A 48 -7.85 -3.96 -5.78
CA GLY A 48 -7.87 -3.23 -4.52
C GLY A 48 -8.93 -3.76 -3.56
N TRP A 49 -10.13 -4.10 -4.07
CA TRP A 49 -11.18 -4.72 -3.28
C TRP A 49 -10.79 -6.09 -2.72
N GLU A 50 -10.19 -6.95 -3.54
CA GLU A 50 -9.67 -8.25 -3.08
C GLU A 50 -8.68 -8.06 -1.92
N LEU A 51 -7.75 -7.11 -2.04
CA LEU A 51 -6.77 -6.82 -0.98
C LEU A 51 -7.43 -6.35 0.32
N VAL A 52 -8.31 -5.35 0.27
CA VAL A 52 -8.91 -4.82 1.51
C VAL A 52 -9.84 -5.84 2.19
N ARG A 53 -10.46 -6.73 1.42
CA ARG A 53 -11.21 -7.86 1.95
C ARG A 53 -10.30 -8.86 2.68
N ASP A 54 -9.16 -9.22 2.09
CA ASP A 54 -8.19 -10.11 2.71
C ASP A 54 -7.56 -9.48 3.96
N LEU A 55 -7.24 -8.19 3.93
CA LEU A 55 -6.75 -7.44 5.09
C LEU A 55 -7.76 -7.43 6.24
N LYS A 56 -9.04 -7.15 5.93
CA LYS A 56 -10.12 -7.21 6.93
C LYS A 56 -10.27 -8.60 7.51
N ALA A 57 -10.22 -9.64 6.68
CA ALA A 57 -10.31 -11.02 7.14
C ALA A 57 -9.13 -11.43 8.02
N ALA A 58 -7.91 -10.98 7.69
CA ALA A 58 -6.68 -11.30 8.43
C ALA A 58 -6.58 -10.59 9.78
N THR A 59 -7.19 -9.41 9.95
CA THR A 59 -6.97 -8.52 11.11
C THR A 59 -8.24 -8.17 11.87
N ASP A 60 -9.41 -8.47 11.32
CA ASP A 60 -10.73 -8.04 11.83
C ASP A 60 -10.85 -6.51 11.99
N ARG A 61 -10.21 -5.74 11.09
CA ARG A 61 -10.17 -4.27 11.14
C ARG A 61 -10.57 -3.65 9.81
N PRO A 62 -11.15 -2.42 9.83
CA PRO A 62 -11.32 -1.63 8.63
C PRO A 62 -10.02 -1.48 7.86
N ALA A 63 -10.06 -1.71 6.55
CA ALA A 63 -8.89 -1.74 5.69
C ALA A 63 -9.04 -0.81 4.49
N ALA A 64 -7.94 -0.21 4.07
CA ALA A 64 -7.85 0.62 2.89
C ALA A 64 -6.59 0.31 2.06
N ALA A 65 -6.68 0.54 0.75
CA ALA A 65 -5.56 0.43 -0.16
C ALA A 65 -5.57 1.55 -1.21
N SER A 66 -4.38 1.94 -1.65
CA SER A 66 -4.14 2.82 -2.79
C SER A 66 -3.54 1.98 -3.91
N PHE A 67 -4.27 1.80 -5.00
CA PHE A 67 -3.87 0.96 -6.13
C PHE A 67 -3.48 1.80 -7.34
N LYS A 68 -2.44 1.38 -8.03
CA LYS A 68 -2.04 1.96 -9.30
C LYS A 68 -1.28 0.95 -10.15
N HIS A 69 -1.65 0.85 -11.44
CA HIS A 69 -1.04 -0.11 -12.37
C HIS A 69 -1.11 -1.56 -11.86
N VAL A 70 -2.28 -1.93 -11.31
CA VAL A 70 -2.62 -3.28 -10.84
C VAL A 70 -1.69 -3.77 -9.71
N SER A 71 -1.16 -2.84 -8.91
CA SER A 71 -0.39 -3.15 -7.70
C SER A 71 -0.66 -2.11 -6.61
N PRO A 72 -0.59 -2.47 -5.32
CA PRO A 72 -0.75 -1.52 -4.24
C PRO A 72 0.45 -0.58 -4.14
N ALA A 73 0.21 0.72 -4.15
CA ALA A 73 1.18 1.72 -3.72
C ALA A 73 1.32 1.73 -2.19
N GLY A 74 0.25 1.37 -1.50
CA GLY A 74 0.21 1.16 -0.07
C GLY A 74 -1.12 0.55 0.37
N ALA A 75 -1.10 -0.07 1.54
CA ALA A 75 -2.26 -0.70 2.16
C ALA A 75 -2.17 -0.56 3.68
N ALA A 76 -3.29 -0.46 4.37
CA ALA A 76 -3.30 -0.33 5.81
C ALA A 76 -4.63 -0.75 6.43
N VAL A 77 -4.57 -1.07 7.72
CA VAL A 77 -5.73 -1.28 8.57
C VAL A 77 -5.83 -0.17 9.63
N ALA A 78 -7.03 0.07 10.13
CA ALA A 78 -7.26 0.96 11.25
C ALA A 78 -6.51 0.48 12.52
N GLY A 79 -6.26 1.37 13.47
CA GLY A 79 -5.73 1.01 14.78
C GLY A 79 -6.70 0.10 15.58
N ALA A 80 -6.25 -0.44 16.71
CA ALA A 80 -7.06 -1.28 17.58
C ALA A 80 -7.83 -0.45 18.61
N GLY A 81 -9.05 -0.86 18.93
CA GLY A 81 -9.80 -0.29 20.05
C GLY A 81 -9.90 1.23 20.00
N ALA A 82 -9.45 1.92 21.07
CA ALA A 82 -9.48 3.38 21.16
C ALA A 82 -8.58 4.07 20.12
N GLU A 83 -7.62 3.38 19.55
CA GLU A 83 -6.72 3.89 18.50
C GLU A 83 -7.24 3.67 17.08
N ALA A 84 -8.46 3.12 16.94
CA ALA A 84 -9.05 2.81 15.63
C ALA A 84 -9.21 4.04 14.72
N GLY A 85 -9.46 5.21 15.33
CA GLY A 85 -9.55 6.49 14.61
C GLY A 85 -8.28 7.32 14.69
N ALA A 86 -8.41 8.60 15.02
CA ALA A 86 -7.35 9.58 15.04
C ALA A 86 -6.15 9.24 15.96
N GLY A 87 -6.39 8.46 17.04
CA GLY A 87 -5.32 8.04 17.94
C GLY A 87 -4.20 7.21 17.30
N ALA A 88 -4.47 6.62 16.13
CA ALA A 88 -3.46 5.89 15.34
C ALA A 88 -2.62 6.80 14.44
N LEU A 89 -2.92 8.11 14.37
CA LEU A 89 -2.24 9.09 13.53
C LEU A 89 -1.58 10.15 14.43
N THR A 90 -0.27 10.32 14.27
CA THR A 90 0.47 11.37 14.98
C THR A 90 0.40 12.71 14.23
N ASP A 91 0.62 13.81 14.95
CA ASP A 91 0.73 15.14 14.34
C ASP A 91 1.83 15.17 13.26
N ASP A 92 2.98 14.55 13.53
CA ASP A 92 4.11 14.48 12.59
C ASP A 92 3.74 13.70 11.33
N PHE A 93 3.01 12.58 11.47
CA PHE A 93 2.47 11.84 10.33
C PHE A 93 1.52 12.71 9.50
N CYS A 94 0.58 13.39 10.15
CA CYS A 94 -0.38 14.26 9.47
C CYS A 94 0.30 15.42 8.76
N ARG A 95 1.26 16.09 9.41
CA ARG A 95 2.07 17.18 8.82
C ARG A 95 2.87 16.69 7.62
N ALA A 96 3.63 15.58 7.75
CA ALA A 96 4.43 15.01 6.68
C ALA A 96 3.60 14.65 5.43
N ASN A 97 2.32 14.34 5.61
CA ASN A 97 1.40 13.93 4.56
C ASN A 97 0.37 14.99 4.17
N PHE A 98 0.43 16.18 4.75
CA PHE A 98 -0.50 17.29 4.50
C PHE A 98 -1.96 16.93 4.78
N TYR A 99 -2.21 16.10 5.79
CA TYR A 99 -3.55 15.83 6.32
C TYR A 99 -3.90 16.82 7.44
N PRO A 100 -5.19 17.01 7.73
CA PRO A 100 -5.60 17.72 8.95
C PRO A 100 -4.97 17.08 10.19
N LEU A 101 -4.65 17.88 11.21
CA LEU A 101 -4.18 17.32 12.49
C LEU A 101 -5.31 16.54 13.17
N PRO A 102 -5.00 15.51 14.00
CA PRO A 102 -6.02 14.76 14.72
C PRO A 102 -6.96 15.62 15.59
N ALA A 103 -6.49 16.75 16.08
CA ALA A 103 -7.31 17.71 16.81
C ALA A 103 -8.32 18.48 15.95
N ASP A 104 -8.06 18.56 14.62
CA ASP A 104 -8.84 19.36 13.67
C ASP A 104 -9.77 18.53 12.79
N HIS A 105 -9.73 17.20 12.92
CA HIS A 105 -10.53 16.28 12.10
C HIS A 105 -10.94 15.04 12.89
N ASP A 106 -12.22 14.72 12.84
CA ASP A 106 -12.77 13.49 13.44
C ASP A 106 -12.53 12.30 12.50
N TYR A 107 -11.38 11.66 12.67
CA TYR A 107 -10.99 10.50 11.88
C TYR A 107 -11.82 9.27 12.26
N SER A 108 -12.73 8.85 11.38
CA SER A 108 -13.30 7.52 11.50
C SER A 108 -12.23 6.43 11.29
N PRO A 109 -12.47 5.18 11.76
CA PRO A 109 -11.52 4.09 11.57
C PRO A 109 -11.14 3.88 10.08
N ILE A 110 -12.11 3.98 9.16
CA ILE A 110 -11.84 3.83 7.73
C ILE A 110 -11.08 5.02 7.13
N ALA A 111 -11.32 6.24 7.63
CA ALA A 111 -10.57 7.42 7.24
C ALA A 111 -9.11 7.33 7.69
N ALA A 112 -8.85 6.83 8.91
CA ALA A 112 -7.50 6.60 9.42
C ALA A 112 -6.77 5.51 8.61
N ALA A 113 -7.42 4.39 8.30
CA ALA A 113 -6.86 3.35 7.42
C ALA A 113 -6.49 3.91 6.04
N TYR A 114 -7.35 4.72 5.43
CA TYR A 114 -7.07 5.38 4.16
C TYR A 114 -5.89 6.35 4.26
N ALA A 115 -5.84 7.19 5.27
CA ALA A 115 -4.74 8.14 5.47
C ALA A 115 -3.40 7.41 5.54
N LYS A 116 -3.33 6.29 6.28
CA LYS A 116 -2.17 5.41 6.35
C LYS A 116 -1.84 4.80 4.98
N ALA A 117 -2.79 4.11 4.34
CA ALA A 117 -2.57 3.42 3.07
C ALA A 117 -2.04 4.35 1.97
N ARG A 118 -2.66 5.54 1.81
CA ARG A 118 -2.22 6.50 0.80
C ARG A 118 -0.87 7.15 1.11
N SER A 119 -0.51 7.25 2.39
CA SER A 119 0.75 7.88 2.82
C SER A 119 1.97 6.99 2.60
N SER A 120 1.80 5.70 2.41
CA SER A 120 2.90 4.75 2.18
C SER A 120 3.79 5.18 1.02
N ASP A 121 3.19 5.54 -0.12
CA ASP A 121 3.88 6.10 -1.29
C ASP A 121 3.02 7.21 -1.90
N ARG A 122 3.15 8.42 -1.38
CA ARG A 122 2.36 9.59 -1.81
C ARG A 122 2.57 9.93 -3.28
N GLY A 123 3.80 9.78 -3.78
CA GLY A 123 4.14 10.03 -5.17
C GLY A 123 3.42 9.06 -6.11
N ALA A 124 3.46 7.77 -5.80
CA ALA A 124 2.75 6.75 -6.57
C ALA A 124 1.23 6.89 -6.48
N SER A 125 0.71 7.45 -5.38
CA SER A 125 -0.73 7.60 -5.17
C SER A 125 -1.38 8.77 -5.94
N PHE A 126 -0.64 9.55 -6.71
CA PHE A 126 -1.25 10.52 -7.63
C PHE A 126 -1.95 9.81 -8.80
N GLY A 127 -3.28 9.94 -8.88
CA GLY A 127 -4.11 9.25 -9.87
C GLY A 127 -4.32 7.77 -9.56
N ASP A 128 -4.28 7.39 -8.29
CA ASP A 128 -4.60 6.05 -7.80
C ASP A 128 -6.09 5.72 -7.90
N PHE A 129 -6.39 4.44 -7.69
CA PHE A 129 -7.73 3.94 -7.40
C PHE A 129 -7.77 3.47 -5.94
N ILE A 130 -8.70 4.03 -5.18
CA ILE A 130 -8.85 3.77 -3.75
C ILE A 130 -9.74 2.55 -3.56
N ALA A 131 -9.38 1.65 -2.65
CA ALA A 131 -10.27 0.59 -2.17
C ALA A 131 -10.41 0.65 -0.66
N VAL A 132 -11.64 0.45 -0.17
CA VAL A 132 -11.94 0.43 1.28
C VAL A 132 -12.90 -0.70 1.61
N SER A 133 -12.71 -1.33 2.77
CA SER A 133 -13.50 -2.48 3.21
C SER A 133 -14.84 -2.13 3.87
N GLU A 134 -15.05 -0.85 4.19
CA GLU A 134 -16.23 -0.34 4.91
C GLU A 134 -17.00 0.68 4.06
N THR A 135 -18.18 1.06 4.55
CA THR A 135 -18.94 2.18 4.03
C THR A 135 -18.08 3.45 4.03
N VAL A 136 -18.08 4.18 2.93
CA VAL A 136 -17.44 5.50 2.84
C VAL A 136 -18.28 6.50 3.60
N ASP A 137 -17.75 7.05 4.67
CA ASP A 137 -18.37 8.09 5.50
C ASP A 137 -17.89 9.50 5.14
N ALA A 138 -18.49 10.50 5.77
CA ALA A 138 -18.15 11.91 5.54
C ALA A 138 -16.71 12.25 5.93
N SER A 139 -16.15 11.61 6.99
CA SER A 139 -14.76 11.78 7.42
C SER A 139 -13.79 11.36 6.32
N LEU A 140 -13.96 10.14 5.79
CA LEU A 140 -13.15 9.64 4.68
C LEU A 140 -13.32 10.49 3.41
N ALA A 141 -14.56 10.86 3.06
CA ALA A 141 -14.83 11.66 1.87
C ALA A 141 -14.15 13.04 1.93
N ALA A 142 -14.08 13.65 3.11
CA ALA A 142 -13.39 14.93 3.33
C ALA A 142 -11.88 14.82 3.08
N LEU A 143 -11.26 13.70 3.46
CA LEU A 143 -9.83 13.45 3.17
C LEU A 143 -9.57 13.21 1.68
N ILE A 144 -10.47 12.48 1.00
CA ILE A 144 -10.34 12.18 -0.43
C ILE A 144 -10.59 13.43 -1.29
N LYS A 145 -11.45 14.35 -0.85
CA LYS A 145 -11.86 15.53 -1.61
C LYS A 145 -10.71 16.33 -2.22
N PRO A 146 -9.64 16.70 -1.49
CA PRO A 146 -8.49 17.45 -2.02
C PRO A 146 -7.47 16.60 -2.78
N GLU A 147 -7.57 15.28 -2.72
CA GLU A 147 -6.56 14.39 -3.30
C GLU A 147 -6.74 14.19 -4.82
N VAL A 148 -5.64 13.98 -5.53
CA VAL A 148 -5.65 13.56 -6.93
C VAL A 148 -5.76 12.04 -6.98
N SER A 149 -6.96 11.52 -7.22
CA SER A 149 -7.23 10.10 -7.40
C SER A 149 -8.19 9.89 -8.56
N ASP A 150 -8.23 8.69 -9.15
CA ASP A 150 -9.09 8.40 -10.30
C ASP A 150 -10.46 7.89 -9.90
N GLY A 151 -10.54 7.16 -8.82
CA GLY A 151 -11.81 6.64 -8.32
C GLY A 151 -11.66 5.90 -6.99
N ILE A 152 -12.78 5.31 -6.57
CA ILE A 152 -12.89 4.54 -5.34
C ILE A 152 -13.84 3.36 -5.54
N ILE A 153 -13.53 2.23 -4.90
CA ILE A 153 -14.42 1.09 -4.73
C ILE A 153 -14.70 0.85 -3.25
N ALA A 154 -15.95 0.63 -2.91
CA ALA A 154 -16.41 0.39 -1.54
C ALA A 154 -17.68 -0.45 -1.51
N PRO A 155 -18.03 -1.09 -0.36
CA PRO A 155 -19.30 -1.79 -0.21
C PRO A 155 -20.52 -0.87 -0.20
N ALA A 156 -20.36 0.36 0.33
CA ALA A 156 -21.44 1.35 0.40
C ALA A 156 -20.86 2.78 0.53
N TYR A 157 -21.76 3.76 0.41
CA TYR A 157 -21.48 5.19 0.57
C TYR A 157 -22.60 5.83 1.36
N ASP A 158 -22.28 6.56 2.42
CA ASP A 158 -23.25 7.45 3.09
C ASP A 158 -23.65 8.57 2.13
N ASP A 159 -24.83 9.12 2.30
CA ASP A 159 -25.38 10.14 1.36
C ASP A 159 -24.46 11.37 1.28
N ASP A 160 -24.02 11.90 2.39
CA ASP A 160 -23.11 13.06 2.44
C ASP A 160 -21.76 12.75 1.77
N ALA A 161 -21.21 11.57 2.02
CA ALA A 161 -19.96 11.13 1.40
C ALA A 161 -20.10 10.98 -0.12
N ARG A 162 -21.22 10.41 -0.56
CA ARG A 162 -21.54 10.27 -1.99
C ARG A 162 -21.59 11.63 -2.67
N ASP A 163 -22.26 12.61 -2.09
CA ASP A 163 -22.42 13.95 -2.66
C ASP A 163 -21.07 14.69 -2.74
N ILE A 164 -20.24 14.59 -1.69
CA ILE A 164 -18.88 15.14 -1.68
C ILE A 164 -18.02 14.56 -2.80
N LEU A 165 -18.02 13.24 -2.96
CA LEU A 165 -17.18 12.55 -3.93
C LEU A 165 -17.71 12.67 -5.36
N ALA A 166 -19.02 12.63 -5.56
CA ALA A 166 -19.64 12.81 -6.88
C ALA A 166 -19.32 14.18 -7.48
N ALA A 167 -19.14 15.21 -6.68
CA ALA A 167 -18.77 16.55 -7.14
C ALA A 167 -17.31 16.65 -7.63
N LYS A 168 -16.42 15.68 -7.29
CA LYS A 168 -15.02 15.71 -7.75
C LYS A 168 -14.91 15.57 -9.27
N LYS A 169 -13.79 16.08 -9.84
CA LYS A 169 -13.51 16.03 -11.30
C LYS A 169 -14.68 16.56 -12.16
N ALA A 170 -15.36 17.60 -11.68
CA ALA A 170 -16.55 18.15 -12.32
C ALA A 170 -17.64 17.07 -12.58
N GLY A 171 -17.91 16.24 -11.58
CA GLY A 171 -18.93 15.19 -11.65
C GLY A 171 -18.48 13.87 -12.29
N LYS A 172 -17.20 13.74 -12.63
CA LYS A 172 -16.66 12.56 -13.36
C LYS A 172 -15.82 11.62 -12.49
N TYR A 173 -15.77 11.82 -11.18
CA TYR A 173 -15.04 10.93 -10.29
C TYR A 173 -15.64 9.52 -10.31
N VAL A 174 -14.83 8.50 -10.50
CA VAL A 174 -15.33 7.12 -10.60
C VAL A 174 -15.62 6.58 -9.20
N MET A 175 -16.86 6.17 -8.99
CA MET A 175 -17.30 5.51 -7.75
C MET A 175 -17.92 4.17 -8.10
N LEU A 176 -17.29 3.10 -7.60
CA LEU A 176 -17.73 1.72 -7.78
C LEU A 176 -18.29 1.19 -6.46
N GLN A 177 -19.40 0.51 -6.52
CA GLN A 177 -19.94 -0.23 -5.38
C GLN A 177 -19.88 -1.71 -5.67
N ILE A 178 -19.39 -2.47 -4.66
CA ILE A 178 -19.26 -3.92 -4.73
C ILE A 178 -20.07 -4.57 -3.61
N ASP A 179 -20.74 -5.67 -3.91
CA ASP A 179 -21.43 -6.47 -2.89
C ASP A 179 -20.40 -7.20 -2.00
N PRO A 180 -20.31 -6.86 -0.71
CA PRO A 180 -19.32 -7.47 0.19
C PRO A 180 -19.62 -8.96 0.48
N ALA A 181 -20.84 -9.42 0.26
CA ALA A 181 -21.22 -10.82 0.44
C ALA A 181 -20.74 -11.71 -0.73
N TYR A 182 -20.44 -11.12 -1.89
CA TYR A 182 -19.94 -11.89 -3.01
C TYR A 182 -18.48 -12.32 -2.80
N ALA A 183 -18.23 -13.61 -3.02
CA ALA A 183 -16.90 -14.17 -3.14
C ALA A 183 -16.84 -15.13 -4.34
N PRO A 184 -15.73 -15.22 -5.08
CA PRO A 184 -15.54 -16.29 -6.04
C PRO A 184 -15.71 -17.64 -5.36
N THR A 185 -16.34 -18.60 -6.06
CA THR A 185 -16.52 -19.96 -5.53
C THR A 185 -15.15 -20.60 -5.27
N PRO A 186 -14.90 -21.20 -4.09
CA PRO A 186 -13.66 -21.92 -3.83
C PRO A 186 -13.38 -22.96 -4.93
N GLY A 187 -12.13 -23.03 -5.39
CA GLY A 187 -11.74 -23.92 -6.48
C GLY A 187 -12.20 -23.47 -7.87
N SER A 188 -12.79 -22.27 -8.02
CA SER A 188 -13.10 -21.71 -9.34
C SER A 188 -11.84 -21.55 -10.18
N VAL A 189 -12.02 -21.58 -11.51
CA VAL A 189 -10.93 -21.42 -12.46
C VAL A 189 -10.77 -19.96 -12.85
N GLU A 190 -9.56 -19.44 -12.76
CA GLU A 190 -9.18 -18.21 -13.44
C GLU A 190 -8.49 -18.52 -14.76
N SER A 191 -8.77 -17.75 -15.79
CA SER A 191 -8.22 -17.95 -17.14
C SER A 191 -7.61 -16.67 -17.70
N ARG A 192 -6.54 -16.83 -18.45
CA ARG A 192 -5.81 -15.75 -19.13
C ARG A 192 -5.52 -16.13 -20.56
N THR A 193 -5.89 -15.26 -21.49
CA THR A 193 -5.61 -15.49 -22.91
C THR A 193 -4.31 -14.77 -23.31
N CYS A 194 -3.38 -15.52 -23.90
CA CYS A 194 -2.13 -15.00 -24.41
C CYS A 194 -1.83 -15.69 -25.75
N PHE A 195 -1.57 -14.91 -26.79
CA PHE A 195 -1.24 -15.41 -28.14
C PHE A 195 -2.25 -16.44 -28.70
N GLY A 196 -3.53 -16.25 -28.43
CA GLY A 196 -4.61 -17.17 -28.86
C GLY A 196 -4.73 -18.44 -28.02
N LEU A 197 -3.88 -18.64 -27.01
CA LEU A 197 -3.95 -19.74 -26.05
C LEU A 197 -4.58 -19.25 -24.75
N THR A 198 -5.42 -20.08 -24.14
CA THR A 198 -5.96 -19.82 -22.81
C THR A 198 -5.20 -20.67 -21.79
N LEU A 199 -4.62 -19.97 -20.82
CA LEU A 199 -4.01 -20.59 -19.64
C LEU A 199 -5.05 -20.58 -18.53
N GLU A 200 -5.20 -21.70 -17.85
CA GLU A 200 -6.18 -21.88 -16.78
C GLU A 200 -5.49 -22.42 -15.53
N GLN A 201 -5.87 -21.87 -14.40
CA GLN A 201 -5.44 -22.33 -13.07
C GLN A 201 -6.57 -22.15 -12.07
N THR A 202 -6.47 -22.84 -10.94
CA THR A 202 -7.37 -22.60 -9.81
C THR A 202 -7.15 -21.19 -9.27
N PHE A 203 -8.22 -20.48 -8.97
CA PHE A 203 -8.18 -19.18 -8.31
C PHE A 203 -7.40 -19.26 -7.00
N ASN A 204 -6.56 -18.26 -6.72
CA ASN A 204 -5.77 -18.21 -5.48
C ASN A 204 -6.65 -17.76 -4.31
N ASP A 205 -7.25 -18.73 -3.60
CA ASP A 205 -8.08 -18.55 -2.42
C ASP A 205 -7.32 -18.73 -1.09
N ALA A 206 -5.98 -18.74 -1.14
CA ALA A 206 -5.15 -18.89 0.06
C ALA A 206 -5.51 -17.85 1.13
N THR A 207 -5.78 -18.33 2.34
CA THR A 207 -6.07 -17.49 3.50
C THR A 207 -4.77 -16.98 4.13
N ILE A 208 -4.76 -15.69 4.48
CA ILE A 208 -3.66 -15.06 5.19
C ILE A 208 -4.07 -14.91 6.65
N ASP A 209 -3.46 -15.69 7.52
CA ASP A 209 -3.71 -15.68 8.96
C ASP A 209 -2.43 -15.98 9.78
N ALA A 210 -2.53 -15.89 11.10
CA ALA A 210 -1.40 -16.07 12.00
C ALA A 210 -0.74 -17.48 11.94
N SER A 211 -1.43 -18.49 11.40
CA SER A 211 -0.85 -19.83 11.25
C SER A 211 0.37 -19.86 10.32
N LEU A 212 0.45 -18.92 9.38
CA LEU A 212 1.61 -18.73 8.49
C LEU A 212 2.91 -18.39 9.23
N LEU A 213 2.81 -17.94 10.49
CA LEU A 213 3.93 -17.52 11.33
C LEU A 213 4.36 -18.58 12.35
N ASN A 214 3.73 -19.77 12.37
CA ASN A 214 3.99 -20.80 13.37
C ASN A 214 5.39 -21.44 13.27
N ASN A 215 6.00 -21.44 12.08
CA ASN A 215 7.31 -22.05 11.84
C ASN A 215 8.44 -21.00 11.93
N VAL A 216 8.71 -20.50 13.13
CA VAL A 216 9.85 -19.60 13.38
C VAL A 216 11.14 -20.40 13.41
N VAL A 217 12.09 -20.10 12.51
CA VAL A 217 13.34 -20.85 12.29
C VAL A 217 14.57 -20.22 12.93
N THR A 218 14.52 -18.93 13.31
CA THR A 218 15.62 -18.21 13.95
C THR A 218 15.79 -18.55 15.44
N GLU A 219 16.92 -18.16 16.05
CA GLU A 219 17.19 -18.33 17.48
C GLU A 219 16.20 -17.53 18.35
N GLN A 220 15.97 -16.26 18.00
CA GLN A 220 14.90 -15.48 18.61
C GLN A 220 13.55 -15.95 18.07
N LYS A 221 12.57 -16.09 18.97
CA LYS A 221 11.27 -16.68 18.64
C LYS A 221 10.08 -15.74 18.92
N ASP A 222 10.34 -14.63 19.60
CA ASP A 222 9.27 -13.75 20.08
C ASP A 222 8.68 -12.91 18.94
N LEU A 223 7.39 -13.12 18.69
CA LEU A 223 6.59 -12.35 17.74
C LEU A 223 5.50 -11.62 18.53
N PRO A 224 5.71 -10.35 18.91
CA PRO A 224 4.70 -9.57 19.59
C PRO A 224 3.48 -9.31 18.69
N PRO A 225 2.28 -9.04 19.25
CA PRO A 225 1.05 -8.85 18.49
C PRO A 225 1.17 -7.84 17.34
N ASP A 226 1.86 -6.72 17.57
CA ASP A 226 2.04 -5.67 16.55
C ASP A 226 2.92 -6.13 15.38
N ALA A 227 3.91 -7.00 15.67
CA ALA A 227 4.73 -7.63 14.62
C ALA A 227 3.91 -8.65 13.82
N ILE A 228 3.09 -9.47 14.49
CA ILE A 228 2.17 -10.41 13.83
C ILE A 228 1.24 -9.65 12.89
N GLU A 229 0.58 -8.59 13.37
CA GLU A 229 -0.30 -7.78 12.52
C GLU A 229 0.44 -7.20 11.32
N SER A 230 1.62 -6.62 11.53
CA SER A 230 2.43 -6.04 10.45
C SER A 230 2.87 -7.09 9.43
N LEU A 231 3.23 -8.30 9.85
CA LEU A 231 3.53 -9.43 8.96
C LEU A 231 2.30 -9.88 8.17
N LEU A 232 1.12 -9.92 8.79
CA LEU A 232 -0.14 -10.26 8.10
C LEU A 232 -0.49 -9.20 7.05
N VAL A 233 -0.38 -7.91 7.40
CA VAL A 233 -0.62 -6.81 6.46
C VAL A 233 0.37 -6.86 5.30
N ALA A 234 1.66 -7.06 5.55
CA ALA A 234 2.66 -7.23 4.50
C ALA A 234 2.33 -8.43 3.59
N THR A 235 2.00 -9.58 4.17
CA THR A 235 1.73 -10.82 3.41
C THR A 235 0.45 -10.71 2.58
N ALA A 236 -0.64 -10.16 3.14
CA ALA A 236 -1.87 -9.91 2.39
C ALA A 236 -1.63 -8.94 1.23
N THR A 237 -0.81 -7.89 1.46
CA THR A 237 -0.43 -6.94 0.39
C THR A 237 0.28 -7.65 -0.76
N LEU A 238 1.17 -8.61 -0.47
CA LEU A 238 1.91 -9.34 -1.51
C LEU A 238 1.04 -10.29 -2.33
N LYS A 239 -0.01 -10.87 -1.75
CA LYS A 239 -0.97 -11.71 -2.49
C LYS A 239 -1.58 -10.97 -3.69
N HIS A 240 -1.65 -9.65 -3.61
CA HIS A 240 -2.22 -8.76 -4.64
C HIS A 240 -1.18 -7.86 -5.31
N THR A 241 0.10 -8.23 -5.23
CA THR A 241 1.23 -7.48 -5.82
C THR A 241 1.96 -8.31 -6.87
N GLN A 242 2.23 -7.72 -8.04
CA GLN A 242 2.96 -8.43 -9.10
C GLN A 242 4.36 -8.88 -8.65
N SER A 243 4.67 -10.13 -8.94
CA SER A 243 5.94 -10.78 -8.58
C SER A 243 7.12 -10.34 -9.47
N ASN A 244 8.35 -10.45 -8.96
CA ASN A 244 8.69 -10.68 -7.56
C ASN A 244 8.23 -9.50 -6.72
N SER A 245 7.74 -9.77 -5.52
CA SER A 245 7.28 -8.73 -4.63
C SER A 245 7.79 -8.89 -3.20
N ILE A 246 8.07 -7.75 -2.56
CA ILE A 246 8.46 -7.58 -1.15
C ILE A 246 7.61 -6.45 -0.57
N ALA A 247 7.09 -6.65 0.63
CA ALA A 247 6.45 -5.59 1.40
C ALA A 247 7.12 -5.40 2.76
N VAL A 248 7.36 -4.13 3.10
CA VAL A 248 7.79 -3.72 4.45
C VAL A 248 6.60 -3.05 5.13
N ALA A 249 6.31 -3.46 6.37
CA ALA A 249 5.15 -2.96 7.11
C ALA A 249 5.49 -2.65 8.56
N MET A 250 4.70 -1.75 9.16
CA MET A 250 4.70 -1.44 10.60
C MET A 250 3.34 -0.90 11.03
N ASN A 251 2.94 -1.15 12.26
CA ASN A 251 1.72 -0.59 12.86
C ASN A 251 0.47 -0.76 11.96
N GLY A 252 0.32 -1.95 11.35
CA GLY A 252 -0.81 -2.24 10.46
C GLY A 252 -0.79 -1.48 9.12
N GLN A 253 0.37 -1.02 8.64
CA GLN A 253 0.53 -0.29 7.38
C GLN A 253 1.70 -0.87 6.57
N ALA A 254 1.48 -1.20 5.30
CA ALA A 254 2.53 -1.51 4.33
C ALA A 254 3.17 -0.19 3.87
N ILE A 255 4.36 0.13 4.38
CA ILE A 255 5.05 1.40 4.17
C ILE A 255 6.02 1.38 2.98
N GLY A 256 6.35 0.20 2.46
CA GLY A 256 7.19 0.05 1.28
C GLY A 256 6.84 -1.22 0.52
N VAL A 257 6.40 -1.07 -0.73
CA VAL A 257 6.05 -2.19 -1.63
C VAL A 257 6.96 -2.16 -2.85
N GLY A 258 7.76 -3.21 -3.01
CA GLY A 258 8.50 -3.51 -4.22
C GLY A 258 7.71 -4.52 -5.05
N ALA A 259 7.53 -4.24 -6.34
CA ALA A 259 6.70 -5.03 -7.24
C ALA A 259 7.36 -5.25 -8.60
N GLY A 260 7.09 -6.39 -9.25
CA GLY A 260 7.39 -6.64 -10.65
C GLY A 260 8.88 -6.71 -11.00
N GLN A 261 9.74 -7.05 -10.05
CA GLN A 261 11.19 -7.12 -10.29
C GLN A 261 11.63 -8.54 -10.69
N GLN A 262 12.59 -8.65 -11.64
CA GLN A 262 13.11 -9.94 -12.06
C GLN A 262 14.04 -10.59 -11.02
N SER A 263 14.64 -9.83 -10.11
CA SER A 263 15.46 -10.38 -9.03
C SER A 263 14.89 -10.01 -7.65
N ARG A 264 15.00 -10.95 -6.70
CA ARG A 264 14.53 -10.75 -5.33
C ARG A 264 15.24 -9.59 -4.65
N ILE A 265 16.55 -9.48 -4.79
CA ILE A 265 17.32 -8.38 -4.18
C ILE A 265 16.94 -7.01 -4.75
N ALA A 266 16.66 -6.89 -6.06
CA ALA A 266 16.17 -5.62 -6.63
C ALA A 266 14.82 -5.23 -6.01
N CYS A 267 13.96 -6.22 -5.80
CA CYS A 267 12.67 -6.03 -5.16
C CYS A 267 12.81 -5.60 -3.69
N THR A 268 13.69 -6.27 -2.94
CA THR A 268 14.00 -5.91 -1.55
C THR A 268 14.54 -4.49 -1.43
N ARG A 269 15.48 -4.10 -2.31
CA ARG A 269 15.99 -2.73 -2.37
C ARG A 269 14.87 -1.72 -2.60
N LEU A 270 14.02 -1.97 -3.58
CA LEU A 270 12.89 -1.08 -3.91
C LEU A 270 11.92 -0.92 -2.74
N ALA A 271 11.53 -2.04 -2.09
CA ALA A 271 10.63 -2.01 -0.94
C ALA A 271 11.24 -1.24 0.24
N CYS A 272 12.50 -1.54 0.58
CA CYS A 272 13.22 -0.87 1.65
C CYS A 272 13.45 0.63 1.34
N ASP A 273 13.84 0.99 0.11
CA ASP A 273 14.00 2.40 -0.28
C ASP A 273 12.70 3.21 -0.14
N LYS A 274 11.55 2.60 -0.43
CA LYS A 274 10.24 3.23 -0.20
C LYS A 274 9.92 3.36 1.29
N ALA A 275 10.21 2.33 2.09
CA ALA A 275 10.04 2.36 3.54
C ALA A 275 10.94 3.44 4.18
N ASP A 276 12.21 3.52 3.78
CA ASP A 276 13.15 4.54 4.25
C ASP A 276 12.62 5.96 3.94
N ARG A 277 12.11 6.19 2.72
CA ARG A 277 11.49 7.48 2.36
C ARG A 277 10.26 7.79 3.21
N PHE A 278 9.40 6.81 3.46
CA PHE A 278 8.24 7.00 4.33
C PHE A 278 8.66 7.45 5.73
N MET A 279 9.68 6.82 6.32
CA MET A 279 10.20 7.17 7.64
C MET A 279 10.88 8.54 7.64
N LEU A 280 11.70 8.83 6.64
CA LEU A 280 12.44 10.09 6.51
C LEU A 280 11.55 11.31 6.27
N LYS A 281 10.35 11.15 5.70
CA LYS A 281 9.36 12.25 5.61
C LYS A 281 8.92 12.76 6.97
N GLN A 282 9.00 11.94 8.01
CA GLN A 282 8.67 12.27 9.40
C GLN A 282 9.91 12.72 10.22
N HIS A 283 11.09 12.78 9.60
CA HIS A 283 12.28 13.30 10.23
C HIS A 283 12.12 14.80 10.57
N PRO A 284 12.62 15.32 11.72
CA PRO A 284 12.46 16.72 12.11
C PRO A 284 12.88 17.72 11.03
N LYS A 285 13.93 17.44 10.25
CA LYS A 285 14.35 18.30 9.14
C LYS A 285 13.36 18.30 7.97
N SER A 286 12.68 17.17 7.71
CA SER A 286 11.62 17.10 6.70
C SER A 286 10.36 17.85 7.15
N LEU A 287 10.02 17.77 8.43
CA LEU A 287 8.92 18.55 8.99
C LEU A 287 9.22 20.04 8.99
N ALA A 288 10.46 20.44 9.29
CA ALA A 288 10.90 21.85 9.20
C ALA A 288 10.85 22.39 7.76
N LEU A 289 11.15 21.56 6.74
CA LEU A 289 11.01 21.96 5.34
C LEU A 289 9.59 22.42 4.99
N ILE A 290 8.57 21.80 5.59
CA ILE A 290 7.16 22.10 5.32
C ILE A 290 6.85 23.58 5.64
N ASP A 291 7.47 24.11 6.67
CA ASP A 291 7.28 25.49 7.11
C ASP A 291 8.04 26.51 6.22
N LEU A 292 8.92 26.04 5.33
CA LEU A 292 9.71 26.88 4.43
C LEU A 292 9.06 27.11 3.06
N PHE A 293 7.96 26.45 2.72
CA PHE A 293 7.32 26.67 1.44
C PHE A 293 6.87 28.13 1.25
N LYS A 294 7.09 28.65 0.04
CA LYS A 294 6.56 29.94 -0.40
C LYS A 294 5.03 29.91 -0.43
N ASP A 295 4.42 31.07 -0.25
CA ASP A 295 2.97 31.22 -0.44
C ASP A 295 2.59 30.86 -1.88
N GLY A 296 1.44 30.21 -2.05
CA GLY A 296 0.91 29.80 -3.34
C GLY A 296 1.48 28.49 -3.93
N VAL A 297 2.48 27.86 -3.30
CA VAL A 297 2.94 26.51 -3.72
C VAL A 297 1.80 25.53 -3.53
N LYS A 298 1.44 24.82 -4.62
CA LYS A 298 0.33 23.88 -4.61
C LYS A 298 0.65 22.61 -3.84
N ARG A 299 -0.38 21.96 -3.27
CA ARG A 299 -0.23 20.72 -2.48
C ARG A 299 0.53 19.61 -3.23
N PRO A 300 0.30 19.32 -4.52
CA PRO A 300 1.08 18.31 -5.24
C PRO A 300 2.57 18.63 -5.29
N ASP A 301 2.93 19.90 -5.50
CA ASP A 301 4.33 20.34 -5.54
C ASP A 301 4.98 20.22 -4.17
N LYS A 302 4.25 20.54 -3.08
CA LYS A 302 4.72 20.34 -1.71
C LYS A 302 4.99 18.87 -1.39
N VAL A 303 4.05 17.98 -1.74
CA VAL A 303 4.20 16.53 -1.55
C VAL A 303 5.44 16.02 -2.30
N ASN A 304 5.59 16.40 -3.56
CA ASN A 304 6.75 16.01 -4.37
C ASN A 304 8.06 16.57 -3.80
N ALA A 305 8.07 17.81 -3.34
CA ALA A 305 9.24 18.45 -2.75
C ALA A 305 9.71 17.75 -1.46
N VAL A 306 8.78 17.33 -0.58
CA VAL A 306 9.12 16.55 0.63
C VAL A 306 9.68 15.18 0.23
N ASP A 307 9.11 14.52 -0.78
CA ASP A 307 9.60 13.23 -1.29
C ASP A 307 11.01 13.33 -1.89
N GLN A 308 11.31 14.44 -2.57
CA GLN A 308 12.65 14.72 -3.10
C GLN A 308 13.64 15.07 -1.99
N PHE A 309 13.21 15.85 -1.00
CA PHE A 309 14.09 16.37 0.05
C PHE A 309 14.76 15.26 0.88
N VAL A 310 14.09 14.14 1.12
CA VAL A 310 14.67 13.02 1.90
C VAL A 310 15.94 12.44 1.26
N ARG A 311 16.16 12.72 -0.03
CA ARG A 311 17.37 12.36 -0.79
C ARG A 311 18.17 13.56 -1.28
N TYR A 312 17.99 14.73 -0.67
CA TYR A 312 18.61 15.98 -1.10
C TYR A 312 20.14 15.93 -1.17
N HIS A 313 20.79 15.08 -0.37
CA HIS A 313 22.25 14.86 -0.40
C HIS A 313 22.74 14.22 -1.72
N GLU A 314 21.87 13.53 -2.46
CA GLU A 314 22.18 12.91 -3.75
C GLU A 314 22.02 13.88 -4.94
N PHE A 315 21.37 15.03 -4.73
CA PHE A 315 21.01 15.98 -5.80
C PHE A 315 22.19 16.73 -6.34
N ASP A 316 22.21 16.92 -7.66
CA ASP A 316 23.08 17.89 -8.32
C ASP A 316 22.57 19.34 -8.12
N GLU A 317 23.31 20.31 -8.70
CA GLU A 317 22.96 21.74 -8.56
C GLU A 317 21.63 22.09 -9.24
N ILE A 318 21.26 21.40 -10.34
CA ILE A 318 20.04 21.66 -11.10
C ILE A 318 18.83 21.17 -10.29
N GLU A 319 18.91 19.95 -9.77
CA GLU A 319 17.86 19.35 -8.94
C GLU A 319 17.65 20.17 -7.65
N ARG A 320 18.74 20.59 -6.99
CA ARG A 320 18.69 21.49 -5.84
C ARG A 320 18.02 22.82 -6.17
N GLY A 321 18.37 23.40 -7.33
CA GLY A 321 17.76 24.65 -7.82
C GLY A 321 16.25 24.53 -7.99
N GLY A 322 15.76 23.41 -8.50
CA GLY A 322 14.33 23.13 -8.64
C GLY A 322 13.60 23.12 -7.29
N LEU A 323 14.13 22.41 -6.29
CA LEU A 323 13.56 22.38 -4.95
C LEU A 323 13.63 23.76 -4.26
N LEU A 324 14.79 24.43 -4.30
CA LEU A 324 14.98 25.76 -3.69
C LEU A 324 14.04 26.82 -4.28
N GLY A 325 13.65 26.65 -5.55
CA GLY A 325 12.65 27.52 -6.20
C GLY A 325 11.30 27.56 -5.48
N LEU A 326 10.94 26.51 -4.74
CA LEU A 326 9.70 26.39 -3.99
C LEU A 326 9.78 26.93 -2.56
N LEU A 327 11.00 27.18 -2.05
CA LEU A 327 11.26 27.50 -0.64
C LEU A 327 11.64 28.97 -0.44
N ARG A 328 11.36 29.50 0.74
CA ARG A 328 11.76 30.87 1.16
C ARG A 328 13.24 30.98 1.50
N GLU A 329 13.82 29.89 1.98
CA GLU A 329 15.24 29.78 2.32
C GLU A 329 15.73 28.34 2.16
N PRO A 330 17.05 28.08 2.04
CA PRO A 330 17.59 26.73 1.91
C PRO A 330 17.31 25.88 3.14
N PRO A 331 16.89 24.61 2.97
CA PRO A 331 16.63 23.70 4.08
C PRO A 331 17.95 23.11 4.61
N LYS A 332 17.91 22.64 5.86
CA LYS A 332 19.00 21.83 6.43
C LYS A 332 18.87 20.39 5.93
N ALA A 333 19.79 19.94 5.08
CA ALA A 333 19.82 18.59 4.55
C ALA A 333 19.90 17.52 5.66
N ILE A 334 19.25 16.36 5.42
CA ILE A 334 19.48 15.14 6.20
C ILE A 334 20.78 14.53 5.68
N THR A 335 21.74 14.25 6.56
CA THR A 335 22.99 13.57 6.16
C THR A 335 22.74 12.06 6.01
N PRO A 336 23.58 11.32 5.28
CA PRO A 336 23.46 9.86 5.19
C PRO A 336 23.44 9.16 6.55
N ASP A 337 24.32 9.56 7.48
CA ASP A 337 24.40 8.97 8.83
C ASP A 337 23.11 9.26 9.63
N GLU A 338 22.58 10.49 9.58
CA GLU A 338 21.29 10.82 10.21
C GLU A 338 20.11 10.02 9.60
N ALA A 339 20.15 9.78 8.30
CA ALA A 339 19.12 8.99 7.62
C ALA A 339 19.17 7.52 8.04
N GLU A 340 20.37 6.94 8.11
CA GLU A 340 20.56 5.54 8.57
C GLU A 340 20.15 5.39 10.03
N ASP A 341 20.60 6.27 10.93
CA ASP A 341 20.21 6.26 12.33
C ASP A 341 18.70 6.41 12.54
N TRP A 342 18.07 7.32 11.77
CA TRP A 342 16.62 7.54 11.85
C TRP A 342 15.85 6.29 11.43
N CYS A 343 16.19 5.70 10.27
CA CYS A 343 15.51 4.52 9.75
C CYS A 343 15.68 3.32 10.66
N ALA A 344 16.90 3.08 11.16
CA ALA A 344 17.18 1.94 12.04
C ALA A 344 16.40 1.99 13.37
N ASN A 345 16.08 3.19 13.87
CA ASN A 345 15.40 3.41 15.14
C ASN A 345 13.94 3.85 15.03
N PHE A 346 13.43 4.06 13.82
CA PHE A 346 12.06 4.53 13.60
C PHE A 346 11.03 3.55 14.18
N GLY A 347 10.06 4.08 14.93
CA GLY A 347 9.02 3.26 15.55
C GLY A 347 9.53 2.21 16.53
N GLY A 348 10.72 2.39 17.11
CA GLY A 348 11.35 1.44 18.05
C GLY A 348 11.95 0.20 17.37
N GLY A 349 12.19 0.23 16.04
CA GLY A 349 12.79 -0.88 15.30
C GLY A 349 11.86 -2.09 15.15
N GLN A 350 10.57 -1.86 14.97
CA GLN A 350 9.52 -2.91 14.87
C GLN A 350 9.11 -3.20 13.42
N LEU A 351 9.96 -2.98 12.43
CA LEU A 351 9.63 -3.20 11.04
C LEU A 351 9.52 -4.68 10.70
N ALA A 352 8.49 -5.03 9.96
CA ALA A 352 8.21 -6.35 9.44
C ALA A 352 8.41 -6.39 7.91
N LEU A 353 8.92 -7.51 7.38
CA LEU A 353 9.10 -7.75 5.96
C LEU A 353 8.47 -9.09 5.56
N SER A 354 7.68 -9.07 4.49
CA SER A 354 7.18 -10.29 3.84
C SER A 354 7.72 -10.41 2.42
N SER A 355 7.92 -11.65 1.95
CA SER A 355 8.33 -11.99 0.59
C SER A 355 7.33 -12.97 -0.03
N ASP A 356 6.90 -12.71 -1.28
CA ASP A 356 5.94 -13.56 -2.01
C ASP A 356 6.45 -14.96 -2.35
N ALA A 357 7.77 -15.21 -2.18
CA ALA A 357 8.40 -16.51 -2.33
C ALA A 357 9.64 -16.61 -1.43
N PHE A 358 10.42 -17.70 -1.56
CA PHE A 358 11.64 -17.88 -0.81
C PHE A 358 12.66 -16.75 -1.06
N ILE A 359 13.45 -16.44 -0.05
CA ILE A 359 14.61 -15.53 -0.15
C ILE A 359 15.83 -16.36 -0.55
N PRO A 360 16.48 -16.10 -1.70
CA PRO A 360 17.55 -16.98 -2.21
C PRO A 360 18.91 -16.71 -1.62
N PHE A 361 19.18 -15.50 -1.10
CA PHE A 361 20.49 -15.05 -0.64
C PHE A 361 20.38 -14.12 0.55
N ARG A 362 21.41 -14.13 1.41
CA ARG A 362 21.48 -13.32 2.62
C ARG A 362 21.44 -11.80 2.39
N ASP A 363 21.88 -11.32 1.21
CA ASP A 363 21.95 -9.91 0.86
C ASP A 363 20.58 -9.20 0.95
N ASN A 364 19.49 -9.95 0.84
CA ASN A 364 18.14 -9.46 1.07
C ASN A 364 17.93 -9.04 2.54
N LEU A 365 18.38 -9.88 3.49
CA LEU A 365 18.29 -9.58 4.92
C LEU A 365 19.30 -8.52 5.33
N ASP A 366 20.52 -8.55 4.77
CA ASP A 366 21.52 -7.50 4.97
C ASP A 366 21.00 -6.12 4.53
N ARG A 367 20.24 -6.05 3.42
CA ARG A 367 19.57 -4.79 2.99
C ARG A 367 18.44 -4.40 3.94
N ALA A 368 17.61 -5.36 4.33
CA ALA A 368 16.47 -5.13 5.21
C ALA A 368 16.87 -4.63 6.60
N ALA A 369 17.96 -5.18 7.13
CA ALA A 369 18.52 -4.77 8.43
C ALA A 369 18.85 -3.28 8.52
N ARG A 370 19.38 -2.70 7.44
CA ARG A 370 19.68 -1.25 7.37
C ARG A 370 18.46 -0.35 7.46
N SER A 371 17.29 -0.85 7.08
CA SER A 371 16.01 -0.15 7.25
C SER A 371 15.36 -0.39 8.62
N GLY A 372 15.99 -1.18 9.52
CA GLY A 372 15.44 -1.51 10.83
C GLY A 372 14.45 -2.67 10.83
N VAL A 373 14.45 -3.53 9.80
CA VAL A 373 13.60 -4.74 9.78
C VAL A 373 14.02 -5.71 10.86
N LYS A 374 13.05 -6.14 11.66
CA LYS A 374 13.22 -7.06 12.80
C LYS A 374 12.50 -8.38 12.58
N TYR A 375 11.38 -8.37 11.87
CA TYR A 375 10.50 -9.51 11.69
C TYR A 375 10.38 -9.84 10.22
N VAL A 376 10.55 -11.12 9.86
CA VAL A 376 10.57 -11.56 8.46
C VAL A 376 9.66 -12.78 8.29
N VAL A 377 8.91 -12.82 7.19
CA VAL A 377 8.22 -14.03 6.74
C VAL A 377 8.47 -14.25 5.25
N HIS A 378 8.76 -15.50 4.88
CA HIS A 378 8.85 -15.91 3.48
C HIS A 378 8.46 -17.39 3.32
N ALA A 379 8.25 -17.82 2.07
CA ALA A 379 7.78 -19.17 1.80
C ALA A 379 8.73 -20.29 2.30
N GLY A 380 10.04 -20.06 2.30
CA GLY A 380 11.01 -21.14 2.47
C GLY A 380 11.10 -22.05 1.25
N GLY A 381 11.88 -23.13 1.36
CA GLY A 381 12.08 -24.12 0.30
C GLY A 381 13.22 -23.83 -0.67
N SER A 382 14.12 -22.90 -0.29
CA SER A 382 15.39 -22.68 -0.98
C SER A 382 16.46 -23.67 -0.47
N ALA A 383 17.32 -24.12 -1.37
CA ALA A 383 18.53 -24.89 -0.98
C ALA A 383 19.50 -24.08 -0.10
N ARG A 384 19.23 -22.80 0.14
CA ARG A 384 20.03 -21.86 0.94
C ARG A 384 19.29 -21.30 2.14
N ASP A 385 18.18 -21.89 2.55
CA ASP A 385 17.43 -21.43 3.72
C ASP A 385 18.29 -21.39 4.99
N ASP A 386 19.27 -22.31 5.14
CA ASP A 386 20.22 -22.31 6.25
C ASP A 386 21.08 -21.03 6.31
N LEU A 387 21.58 -20.58 5.14
CA LEU A 387 22.39 -19.36 5.05
C LEU A 387 21.56 -18.10 5.28
N VAL A 388 20.31 -18.11 4.85
CA VAL A 388 19.35 -17.00 5.08
C VAL A 388 18.98 -16.95 6.57
N THR A 389 18.74 -18.11 7.20
CA THR A 389 18.46 -18.20 8.64
C THR A 389 19.65 -17.73 9.47
N LEU A 390 20.89 -18.10 9.08
CA LEU A 390 22.09 -17.60 9.73
C LEU A 390 22.19 -16.07 9.65
N ALA A 391 21.94 -15.47 8.49
CA ALA A 391 21.94 -14.01 8.35
C ALA A 391 20.87 -13.35 9.21
N ALA A 392 19.66 -13.93 9.31
CA ALA A 392 18.62 -13.44 10.20
C ALA A 392 19.07 -13.45 11.67
N ASN A 393 19.74 -14.52 12.12
CA ASN A 393 20.30 -14.62 13.48
C ASN A 393 21.41 -13.60 13.74
N GLU A 394 22.33 -13.39 12.79
CA GLU A 394 23.40 -12.40 12.87
C GLU A 394 22.85 -10.97 13.02
N HIS A 395 21.71 -10.66 12.39
CA HIS A 395 21.02 -9.37 12.53
C HIS A 395 20.02 -9.33 13.71
N GLY A 396 19.92 -10.41 14.49
CA GLY A 396 18.97 -10.50 15.60
C GLY A 396 17.51 -10.39 15.17
N MET A 397 17.19 -10.88 13.97
CA MET A 397 15.81 -10.91 13.43
C MET A 397 15.07 -12.15 13.93
N VAL A 398 13.73 -12.05 13.93
CA VAL A 398 12.81 -13.19 14.05
C VAL A 398 12.28 -13.52 12.67
N MET A 399 12.48 -14.75 12.19
CA MET A 399 12.07 -15.16 10.86
C MET A 399 11.23 -16.42 10.89
N ALA A 400 10.07 -16.38 10.21
CA ALA A 400 9.17 -17.50 10.01
C ALA A 400 9.16 -17.97 8.55
N LEU A 401 8.96 -19.28 8.34
CA LEU A 401 8.73 -19.88 7.02
C LEU A 401 7.25 -20.24 6.90
N SER A 402 6.53 -19.55 6.01
CA SER A 402 5.09 -19.72 5.83
C SER A 402 4.71 -20.99 5.04
N GLY A 403 5.62 -21.56 4.25
CA GLY A 403 5.31 -22.61 3.30
C GLY A 403 4.42 -22.17 2.12
N LEU A 404 4.02 -20.91 2.08
CA LEU A 404 3.08 -20.36 1.09
C LEU A 404 3.78 -19.45 0.08
N ARG A 405 3.69 -19.81 -1.22
CA ARG A 405 4.14 -18.96 -2.31
C ARG A 405 2.95 -18.16 -2.88
N LEU A 406 3.13 -16.86 -3.05
CA LEU A 406 2.09 -15.90 -3.46
C LEU A 406 2.40 -15.22 -4.80
N PHE A 407 2.93 -15.94 -5.78
CA PHE A 407 3.18 -15.36 -7.09
C PHE A 407 1.91 -14.87 -7.77
N LEU A 408 1.97 -13.64 -8.27
CA LEU A 408 0.94 -13.01 -9.08
C LEU A 408 1.59 -12.48 -10.38
N HIS A 409 1.03 -12.90 -11.53
CA HIS A 409 1.51 -12.51 -12.87
C HIS A 409 0.38 -12.03 -13.76
#